data_d6b2779a685deee5e1b4dc21386d6fd6
#
_entry.id   d6b2779a685deee5e1b4dc21386d6fd6
#
_cell.length_a   1.000
_cell.length_b   1.000
_cell.length_c   1.000
_cell.angle_alpha   90.00
_cell.angle_beta   90.00
_cell.angle_gamma   90.00
#
_symmetry.space_group_name_H-M   'P 1'
#
loop_
_entity.id
_entity.type
_entity.pdbx_description
1 polymer ?
#
loop_
_entity_poly.entity_id
_entity_poly.type
_entity_poly.pdbx_seq_one_letter_code
_entity_poly.pdbx_strand_id
1 'polypeptide(L)'
;MKINKWMNFFAVVMIIFFTAQIQTFAQQAQPANQPEKKEADTVKKDTAKDEYTPANRPEENYLSRFKAIEVAERLTKQNLEDIYILKIIISNFSDQGWQKEYDNIYAQYKKGVSKYYRRDVVYSRAELEKNKQAIMGLYLKMAEMYQKQTDEMLEKCADKILDFSLDEKNQFDPNRNKVLFNNMMRLWIAYGQIDDAEKAKNDGINKTAIFHLRAAKTYAILILEELDPESRGKFELHKADNMNRLAAGK
;
A
#
# COMPACT_ATOMS: atom_id res chain seq x y z
N MET A 1 7.45 -26.58 -32.85
CA MET A 1 8.33 -26.77 -31.67
C MET A 1 9.58 -25.92 -31.83
N LYS A 2 9.50 -24.56 -31.60
CA LYS A 2 10.61 -23.59 -31.76
C LYS A 2 10.55 -22.50 -30.71
N ILE A 3 10.41 -22.83 -29.42
CA ILE A 3 10.26 -21.81 -28.34
C ILE A 3 11.43 -21.76 -27.35
N ASN A 4 12.39 -22.67 -27.39
CA ASN A 4 13.39 -22.80 -26.30
C ASN A 4 14.75 -22.11 -26.50
N LYS A 5 15.00 -21.34 -27.57
CA LYS A 5 16.30 -20.67 -27.76
C LYS A 5 16.40 -19.25 -27.17
N TRP A 6 15.29 -18.56 -26.98
CA TRP A 6 15.28 -17.18 -26.45
C TRP A 6 15.31 -17.12 -24.92
N MET A 7 14.79 -18.13 -24.25
CA MET A 7 14.77 -18.18 -22.78
C MET A 7 16.16 -18.42 -22.15
N ASN A 8 17.05 -19.15 -22.88
CA ASN A 8 18.42 -19.39 -22.39
C ASN A 8 19.35 -18.18 -22.60
N PHE A 9 19.04 -17.28 -23.53
CA PHE A 9 19.85 -16.09 -23.78
C PHE A 9 19.65 -15.04 -22.66
N PHE A 10 18.44 -14.89 -22.14
CA PHE A 10 18.15 -13.97 -21.03
C PHE A 10 18.74 -14.45 -19.69
N ALA A 11 18.80 -15.75 -19.45
CA ALA A 11 19.38 -16.29 -18.21
C ALA A 11 20.91 -16.10 -18.15
N VAL A 12 21.61 -16.18 -19.28
CA VAL A 12 23.08 -16.00 -19.33
C VAL A 12 23.47 -14.54 -19.18
N VAL A 13 22.69 -13.60 -19.72
CA VAL A 13 22.97 -12.15 -19.60
C VAL A 13 22.76 -11.65 -18.17
N MET A 14 21.79 -12.21 -17.43
CA MET A 14 21.57 -11.82 -16.01
C MET A 14 22.68 -12.31 -15.09
N ILE A 15 23.31 -13.45 -15.37
CA ILE A 15 24.41 -13.98 -14.53
C ILE A 15 25.69 -13.16 -14.72
N ILE A 16 25.95 -12.61 -15.91
CA ILE A 16 27.14 -11.79 -16.16
C ILE A 16 27.04 -10.41 -15.50
N PHE A 17 25.84 -9.84 -15.36
CA PHE A 17 25.65 -8.55 -14.65
C PHE A 17 25.79 -8.66 -13.13
N PHE A 18 25.51 -9.83 -12.54
CA PHE A 18 25.61 -10.02 -11.08
C PHE A 18 27.07 -10.26 -10.63
N THR A 19 27.94 -10.83 -11.47
CA THR A 19 29.35 -11.06 -11.12
C THR A 19 30.22 -9.82 -11.24
N ALA A 20 29.85 -8.83 -12.03
CA ALA A 20 30.61 -7.58 -12.20
C ALA A 20 30.46 -6.59 -11.02
N GLN A 21 29.42 -6.72 -10.19
CA GLN A 21 29.21 -5.83 -9.03
C GLN A 21 29.90 -6.30 -7.75
N ILE A 22 30.35 -7.54 -7.66
CA ILE A 22 31.02 -8.06 -6.46
C ILE A 22 32.54 -7.71 -6.43
N GLN A 23 33.15 -7.37 -7.55
CA GLN A 23 34.59 -7.08 -7.62
C GLN A 23 34.98 -5.63 -7.28
N THR A 24 34.07 -4.69 -7.17
CA THR A 24 34.36 -3.28 -6.89
C THR A 24 34.39 -2.95 -5.39
N PHE A 25 34.04 -3.86 -4.49
CA PHE A 25 34.04 -3.62 -3.03
C PHE A 25 35.25 -4.18 -2.28
N ALA A 26 36.22 -4.81 -2.97
CA ALA A 26 37.34 -5.49 -2.32
C ALA A 26 38.68 -4.74 -2.35
N GLN A 27 38.72 -3.50 -2.83
CA GLN A 27 39.99 -2.73 -2.95
C GLN A 27 39.95 -1.37 -2.26
N GLN A 28 39.70 -1.33 -0.95
CA GLN A 28 40.09 -0.20 -0.10
C GLN A 28 40.16 -0.64 1.38
N ALA A 29 41.22 -1.34 1.73
CA ALA A 29 41.65 -1.46 3.10
C ALA A 29 43.18 -1.54 3.12
N GLN A 30 43.84 -0.39 3.26
CA GLN A 30 45.21 -0.32 3.74
C GLN A 30 45.27 0.24 5.17
N PRO A 31 46.10 -0.30 6.05
CA PRO A 31 46.14 0.05 7.46
C PRO A 31 47.05 1.25 7.68
N ALA A 32 46.57 2.26 8.39
CA ALA A 32 47.41 3.28 9.00
C ALA A 32 47.39 3.11 10.50
N ASN A 33 48.53 2.64 11.05
CA ASN A 33 48.86 2.68 12.46
C ASN A 33 49.02 4.13 12.94
N GLN A 34 48.30 4.52 13.97
CA GLN A 34 48.80 5.43 15.01
C GLN A 34 47.97 5.27 16.32
N PRO A 35 48.60 5.31 17.49
CA PRO A 35 47.94 5.15 18.77
C PRO A 35 47.47 6.51 19.29
N GLU A 36 46.17 6.75 19.35
CA GLU A 36 45.60 7.91 20.01
C GLU A 36 44.76 7.53 21.23
N LYS A 37 45.19 8.10 22.33
CA LYS A 37 44.54 8.36 23.62
C LYS A 37 43.13 7.81 23.82
N LYS A 38 43.03 6.95 24.83
CA LYS A 38 41.81 6.63 25.55
C LYS A 38 41.20 7.89 26.15
N GLU A 39 40.25 8.51 25.45
CA GLU A 39 39.22 9.27 26.10
C GLU A 39 38.12 8.33 26.54
N ALA A 40 37.74 8.48 27.81
CA ALA A 40 36.74 7.67 28.47
C ALA A 40 35.42 7.76 27.68
N ASP A 41 35.03 6.66 27.03
CA ASP A 41 33.67 6.42 26.55
C ASP A 41 32.74 6.50 27.77
N THR A 42 32.15 7.67 27.96
CA THR A 42 30.93 7.82 28.71
C THR A 42 29.86 7.03 27.96
N VAL A 43 29.66 5.80 28.40
CA VAL A 43 28.53 4.96 28.04
C VAL A 43 27.28 5.84 28.04
N LYS A 44 26.82 6.22 26.87
CA LYS A 44 25.49 6.85 26.71
C LYS A 44 24.46 5.87 27.22
N LYS A 45 24.11 6.08 28.48
CA LYS A 45 23.08 5.34 29.22
C LYS A 45 21.83 5.27 28.33
N ASP A 46 21.29 4.07 28.15
CA ASP A 46 20.13 3.71 27.37
C ASP A 46 18.95 4.70 27.53
N THR A 47 18.91 5.72 26.69
CA THR A 47 17.80 6.70 26.64
C THR A 47 16.49 6.06 26.18
N ALA A 48 16.52 4.83 25.69
CA ALA A 48 15.33 4.10 25.23
C ALA A 48 14.37 3.71 26.37
N LYS A 49 14.90 3.52 27.59
CA LYS A 49 14.10 3.11 28.75
C LYS A 49 13.33 4.26 29.39
N ASP A 50 13.83 5.49 29.23
CA ASP A 50 13.24 6.68 29.85
C ASP A 50 12.01 7.21 29.12
N GLU A 51 11.76 6.75 27.86
CA GLU A 51 10.56 7.12 27.06
C GLU A 51 9.29 6.36 27.49
N TYR A 52 9.42 5.30 28.29
CA TYR A 52 8.27 4.49 28.71
C TYR A 52 7.97 4.70 30.16
N THR A 53 6.73 5.07 30.47
CA THR A 53 6.25 5.10 31.87
C THR A 53 6.28 3.69 32.45
N PRO A 54 6.45 3.50 33.77
CA PRO A 54 6.45 2.17 34.40
C PRO A 54 5.24 1.31 34.04
N ALA A 55 4.07 1.93 33.81
CA ALA A 55 2.83 1.27 33.44
C ALA A 55 2.83 0.75 31.98
N ASN A 56 3.58 1.39 31.07
CA ASN A 56 3.62 1.07 29.65
C ASN A 56 4.96 0.44 29.20
N ARG A 57 5.83 0.10 30.16
CA ARG A 57 7.11 -0.51 29.86
C ARG A 57 6.91 -1.96 29.42
N PRO A 58 7.42 -2.34 28.23
CA PRO A 58 7.35 -3.73 27.79
C PRO A 58 8.12 -4.65 28.75
N GLU A 59 7.60 -5.84 29.00
CA GLU A 59 8.27 -6.84 29.82
C GLU A 59 9.54 -7.36 29.16
N GLU A 60 10.68 -7.25 29.83
CA GLU A 60 12.00 -7.65 29.33
C GLU A 60 12.47 -8.98 29.98
N ASN A 61 11.77 -10.08 29.71
CA ASN A 61 12.28 -11.41 30.05
C ASN A 61 12.83 -12.13 28.81
N TYR A 62 13.52 -13.27 29.03
CA TYR A 62 14.10 -14.05 27.93
C TYR A 62 13.07 -14.44 26.87
N LEU A 63 11.89 -14.89 27.28
CA LEU A 63 10.83 -15.34 26.39
C LEU A 63 10.22 -14.18 25.59
N SER A 64 10.00 -13.02 26.21
CA SER A 64 9.52 -11.82 25.53
C SER A 64 10.52 -11.31 24.50
N ARG A 65 11.83 -11.36 24.80
CA ARG A 65 12.89 -10.99 23.84
C ARG A 65 12.92 -11.95 22.66
N PHE A 66 12.83 -13.25 22.89
CA PHE A 66 12.82 -14.25 21.82
C PHE A 66 11.63 -14.05 20.87
N LYS A 67 10.42 -13.93 21.42
CA LYS A 67 9.21 -13.66 20.62
C LYS A 67 9.26 -12.30 19.91
N ALA A 68 9.88 -11.29 20.53
CA ALA A 68 9.97 -9.96 19.98
C ALA A 68 10.82 -9.90 18.70
N ILE A 69 11.86 -10.73 18.58
CA ILE A 69 12.73 -10.75 17.38
C ILE A 69 11.90 -11.09 16.14
N GLU A 70 11.19 -12.21 16.15
CA GLU A 70 10.38 -12.68 15.03
C GLU A 70 9.28 -11.66 14.64
N VAL A 71 8.56 -11.16 15.67
CA VAL A 71 7.48 -10.19 15.46
C VAL A 71 8.03 -8.87 14.92
N ALA A 72 9.13 -8.35 15.47
CA ALA A 72 9.73 -7.10 15.00
C ALA A 72 10.24 -7.23 13.56
N GLU A 73 10.88 -8.35 13.21
CA GLU A 73 11.33 -8.59 11.84
C GLU A 73 10.17 -8.62 10.84
N ARG A 74 9.10 -9.35 11.16
CA ARG A 74 7.90 -9.41 10.34
C ARG A 74 7.25 -8.04 10.19
N LEU A 75 7.06 -7.30 11.30
CA LEU A 75 6.45 -5.98 11.29
C LEU A 75 7.31 -4.96 10.52
N THR A 76 8.64 -5.05 10.60
CA THR A 76 9.54 -4.19 9.81
C THR A 76 9.25 -4.32 8.32
N LYS A 77 9.08 -5.55 7.81
CA LYS A 77 8.77 -5.78 6.38
C LYS A 77 7.34 -5.32 6.03
N GLN A 78 6.34 -5.76 6.81
CA GLN A 78 4.94 -5.47 6.55
C GLN A 78 4.63 -3.97 6.62
N ASN A 79 5.10 -3.27 7.66
CA ASN A 79 4.85 -1.84 7.81
C ASN A 79 5.54 -1.03 6.70
N LEU A 80 6.73 -1.47 6.23
CA LEU A 80 7.39 -0.80 5.12
C LEU A 80 6.60 -0.91 3.82
N GLU A 81 6.09 -2.11 3.50
CA GLU A 81 5.22 -2.32 2.34
C GLU A 81 3.96 -1.45 2.41
N ASP A 82 3.32 -1.40 3.58
CA ASP A 82 2.15 -0.57 3.79
C ASP A 82 2.45 0.93 3.67
N ILE A 83 3.58 1.40 4.19
CA ILE A 83 4.04 2.79 4.06
C ILE A 83 4.25 3.16 2.58
N TYR A 84 4.79 2.27 1.75
CA TYR A 84 4.91 2.53 0.32
C TYR A 84 3.55 2.67 -0.36
N ILE A 85 2.59 1.82 -0.02
CA ILE A 85 1.22 1.90 -0.55
C ILE A 85 0.54 3.21 -0.12
N LEU A 86 0.63 3.57 1.17
CA LEU A 86 0.11 4.84 1.68
C LEU A 86 0.69 6.04 0.94
N LYS A 87 2.01 6.05 0.69
CA LYS A 87 2.67 7.11 -0.05
C LYS A 87 2.08 7.30 -1.44
N ILE A 88 1.80 6.21 -2.15
CA ILE A 88 1.23 6.25 -3.49
C ILE A 88 -0.19 6.83 -3.46
N ILE A 89 -1.04 6.34 -2.54
CA ILE A 89 -2.41 6.84 -2.40
C ILE A 89 -2.40 8.34 -2.06
N ILE A 90 -1.56 8.78 -1.13
CA ILE A 90 -1.45 10.18 -0.75
C ILE A 90 -0.98 11.05 -1.92
N SER A 91 -0.04 10.55 -2.73
CA SER A 91 0.42 11.29 -3.92
C SER A 91 -0.67 11.44 -4.99
N ASN A 92 -1.60 10.48 -5.07
CA ASN A 92 -2.73 10.53 -5.99
C ASN A 92 -3.85 11.45 -5.49
N PHE A 93 -4.02 11.58 -4.17
CA PHE A 93 -5.07 12.36 -3.48
C PHE A 93 -4.44 13.34 -2.48
N SER A 94 -3.55 14.22 -2.98
CA SER A 94 -2.82 15.19 -2.14
C SER A 94 -3.71 16.25 -1.48
N ASP A 95 -4.92 16.46 -2.00
CA ASP A 95 -5.94 17.37 -1.50
C ASP A 95 -6.56 16.92 -0.15
N GLN A 96 -6.43 15.64 0.22
CA GLN A 96 -7.02 15.07 1.43
C GLN A 96 -6.24 15.43 2.72
N GLY A 97 -5.08 16.06 2.62
CA GLY A 97 -4.33 16.56 3.79
C GLY A 97 -3.66 15.49 4.66
N TRP A 98 -3.53 14.25 4.18
CA TRP A 98 -2.96 13.13 4.97
C TRP A 98 -1.44 13.14 5.09
N GLN A 99 -0.74 14.07 4.43
CA GLN A 99 0.72 14.11 4.40
C GLN A 99 1.34 14.14 5.81
N LYS A 100 0.80 14.98 6.70
CA LYS A 100 1.31 15.10 8.08
C LYS A 100 1.18 13.79 8.87
N GLU A 101 0.06 13.09 8.71
CA GLU A 101 -0.17 11.79 9.37
C GLU A 101 0.79 10.72 8.83
N TYR A 102 1.00 10.70 7.52
CA TYR A 102 2.00 9.86 6.89
C TYR A 102 3.43 10.13 7.40
N ASP A 103 3.82 11.39 7.52
CA ASP A 103 5.16 11.76 8.01
C ASP A 103 5.37 11.27 9.45
N ASN A 104 4.34 11.34 10.31
CA ASN A 104 4.36 10.79 11.66
C ASN A 104 4.49 9.26 11.65
N ILE A 105 3.73 8.57 10.80
CA ILE A 105 3.80 7.11 10.62
C ILE A 105 5.23 6.72 10.18
N TYR A 106 5.79 7.42 9.21
CA TYR A 106 7.13 7.14 8.71
C TYR A 106 8.23 7.42 9.76
N ALA A 107 8.09 8.50 10.54
CA ALA A 107 9.01 8.80 11.65
C ALA A 107 8.96 7.71 12.73
N GLN A 108 7.76 7.26 13.10
CA GLN A 108 7.58 6.19 14.08
C GLN A 108 8.15 4.85 13.57
N TYR A 109 7.96 4.52 12.29
CA TYR A 109 8.58 3.37 11.66
C TYR A 109 10.11 3.40 11.79
N LYS A 110 10.73 4.53 11.42
CA LYS A 110 12.20 4.71 11.55
C LYS A 110 12.67 4.52 13.00
N LYS A 111 11.92 5.03 13.97
CA LYS A 111 12.21 4.84 15.39
C LYS A 111 12.19 3.35 15.78
N GLY A 112 11.14 2.61 15.37
CA GLY A 112 11.01 1.18 15.63
C GLY A 112 12.16 0.36 15.01
N VAL A 113 12.50 0.63 13.75
CA VAL A 113 13.60 -0.03 13.04
C VAL A 113 14.97 0.31 13.65
N SER A 114 15.17 1.57 14.06
CA SER A 114 16.42 1.97 14.76
C SER A 114 16.63 1.16 16.06
N LYS A 115 15.56 0.95 16.84
CA LYS A 115 15.61 0.11 18.05
C LYS A 115 15.93 -1.35 17.70
N TYR A 116 15.39 -1.88 16.60
CA TYR A 116 15.70 -3.23 16.12
C TYR A 116 17.21 -3.42 15.86
N TYR A 117 17.83 -2.49 15.12
CA TYR A 117 19.27 -2.56 14.83
C TYR A 117 20.15 -2.34 16.06
N ARG A 118 19.66 -1.64 17.08
CA ARG A 118 20.33 -1.48 18.39
C ARG A 118 20.15 -2.69 19.31
N ARG A 119 19.47 -3.75 18.84
CA ARG A 119 19.13 -4.96 19.61
C ARG A 119 18.15 -4.75 20.77
N ASP A 120 17.44 -3.61 20.79
CA ASP A 120 16.35 -3.30 21.72
C ASP A 120 15.03 -3.88 21.18
N VAL A 121 15.02 -5.20 20.94
CA VAL A 121 13.97 -5.89 20.17
C VAL A 121 12.58 -5.79 20.79
N VAL A 122 12.48 -5.75 22.12
CA VAL A 122 11.21 -5.64 22.83
C VAL A 122 10.57 -4.26 22.59
N TYR A 123 11.38 -3.21 22.70
CA TYR A 123 10.93 -1.84 22.42
C TYR A 123 10.72 -1.60 20.93
N SER A 124 11.52 -2.21 20.07
CA SER A 124 11.29 -2.20 18.62
C SER A 124 9.94 -2.77 18.27
N ARG A 125 9.59 -3.94 18.81
CA ARG A 125 8.29 -4.56 18.65
C ARG A 125 7.16 -3.61 19.08
N ALA A 126 7.25 -3.02 20.26
CA ALA A 126 6.22 -2.11 20.76
C ALA A 126 6.01 -0.89 19.85
N GLU A 127 7.11 -0.28 19.36
CA GLU A 127 7.01 0.85 18.42
C GLU A 127 6.44 0.43 17.06
N LEU A 128 6.83 -0.74 16.53
CA LEU A 128 6.32 -1.24 15.25
C LEU A 128 4.86 -1.68 15.34
N GLU A 129 4.39 -2.20 16.48
CA GLU A 129 2.97 -2.49 16.72
C GLU A 129 2.14 -1.21 16.76
N LYS A 130 2.61 -0.15 17.46
CA LYS A 130 1.97 1.17 17.42
C LYS A 130 1.96 1.75 16.01
N ASN A 131 3.05 1.62 15.28
CA ASN A 131 3.14 2.06 13.88
C ASN A 131 2.12 1.34 12.99
N LYS A 132 1.96 0.02 13.16
CA LYS A 132 0.95 -0.76 12.45
C LYS A 132 -0.47 -0.24 12.75
N GLN A 133 -0.77 0.06 13.99
CA GLN A 133 -2.08 0.63 14.37
C GLN A 133 -2.33 1.99 13.69
N ALA A 134 -1.33 2.86 13.65
CA ALA A 134 -1.43 4.15 12.96
C ALA A 134 -1.63 3.97 11.44
N ILE A 135 -0.92 3.03 10.81
CA ILE A 135 -1.12 2.64 9.40
C ILE A 135 -2.57 2.18 9.16
N MET A 136 -3.09 1.29 10.02
CA MET A 136 -4.46 0.80 9.89
C MET A 136 -5.50 1.91 10.05
N GLY A 137 -5.26 2.87 10.96
CA GLY A 137 -6.11 4.05 11.13
C GLY A 137 -6.15 4.93 9.87
N LEU A 138 -4.99 5.14 9.23
CA LEU A 138 -4.94 5.91 7.99
C LEU A 138 -5.59 5.16 6.82
N TYR A 139 -5.41 3.83 6.72
CA TYR A 139 -6.13 3.02 5.73
C TYR A 139 -7.66 3.09 5.91
N LEU A 140 -8.17 3.16 7.14
CA LEU A 140 -9.61 3.33 7.38
C LEU A 140 -10.13 4.65 6.78
N LYS A 141 -9.45 5.76 7.03
CA LYS A 141 -9.81 7.06 6.45
C LYS A 141 -9.78 7.05 4.92
N MET A 142 -8.77 6.40 4.35
CA MET A 142 -8.68 6.21 2.90
C MET A 142 -9.83 5.36 2.37
N ALA A 143 -10.16 4.26 3.03
CA ALA A 143 -11.29 3.41 2.63
C ALA A 143 -12.61 4.17 2.65
N GLU A 144 -12.85 5.02 3.64
CA GLU A 144 -14.03 5.89 3.70
C GLU A 144 -14.10 6.87 2.52
N MET A 145 -12.98 7.48 2.15
CA MET A 145 -12.89 8.34 0.97
C MET A 145 -13.18 7.57 -0.32
N TYR A 146 -12.56 6.39 -0.49
CA TYR A 146 -12.80 5.55 -1.67
C TYR A 146 -14.25 5.09 -1.75
N GLN A 147 -14.86 4.71 -0.63
CA GLN A 147 -16.26 4.31 -0.57
C GLN A 147 -17.16 5.45 -1.02
N LYS A 148 -17.03 6.65 -0.44
CA LYS A 148 -17.80 7.82 -0.83
C LYS A 148 -17.71 8.11 -2.32
N GLN A 149 -16.50 8.11 -2.89
CA GLN A 149 -16.30 8.36 -4.32
C GLN A 149 -16.94 7.26 -5.20
N THR A 150 -16.89 6.01 -4.73
CA THR A 150 -17.45 4.87 -5.47
C THR A 150 -18.98 4.92 -5.45
N ASP A 151 -19.58 5.18 -4.29
CA ASP A 151 -21.03 5.29 -4.12
C ASP A 151 -21.60 6.41 -5.01
N GLU A 152 -20.98 7.60 -5.01
CA GLU A 152 -21.35 8.72 -5.88
C GLU A 152 -21.24 8.37 -7.38
N MET A 153 -20.28 7.55 -7.79
CA MET A 153 -20.15 7.08 -9.16
C MET A 153 -21.20 6.04 -9.52
N LEU A 154 -21.51 5.10 -8.61
CA LEU A 154 -22.49 4.04 -8.88
C LEU A 154 -23.91 4.59 -8.93
N GLU A 155 -24.24 5.60 -8.12
CA GLU A 155 -25.52 6.31 -8.23
C GLU A 155 -25.69 6.91 -9.65
N LYS A 156 -24.66 7.63 -10.13
CA LYS A 156 -24.66 8.15 -11.51
C LYS A 156 -24.75 7.04 -12.56
N CYS A 157 -24.13 5.87 -12.32
CA CYS A 157 -24.24 4.73 -13.23
C CYS A 157 -25.67 4.21 -13.33
N ALA A 158 -26.36 4.10 -12.19
CA ALA A 158 -27.75 3.66 -12.17
C ALA A 158 -28.65 4.61 -12.95
N ASP A 159 -28.49 5.93 -12.76
CA ASP A 159 -29.23 6.95 -13.50
C ASP A 159 -28.95 6.84 -15.02
N LYS A 160 -27.68 6.73 -15.42
CA LYS A 160 -27.31 6.62 -16.85
C LYS A 160 -27.80 5.34 -17.49
N ILE A 161 -27.86 4.23 -16.80
CA ILE A 161 -28.47 2.98 -17.29
C ILE A 161 -29.96 3.18 -17.48
N LEU A 162 -30.61 3.83 -16.52
CA LEU A 162 -32.07 4.14 -16.64
C LEU A 162 -32.33 5.06 -17.82
N ASP A 163 -31.60 6.17 -17.92
CA ASP A 163 -31.73 7.12 -19.05
C ASP A 163 -31.57 6.40 -20.39
N PHE A 164 -30.49 5.58 -20.52
CA PHE A 164 -30.24 4.81 -21.74
C PHE A 164 -31.38 3.82 -22.06
N SER A 165 -31.99 3.23 -21.02
CA SER A 165 -33.09 2.29 -21.17
C SER A 165 -34.39 2.95 -21.61
N LEU A 166 -34.60 4.23 -21.26
CA LEU A 166 -35.81 4.98 -21.55
C LEU A 166 -35.69 5.82 -22.85
N ASP A 167 -34.48 6.05 -23.36
CA ASP A 167 -34.27 6.87 -24.55
C ASP A 167 -34.86 6.20 -25.82
N GLU A 168 -35.85 6.85 -26.42
CA GLU A 168 -36.53 6.40 -27.63
C GLU A 168 -35.55 6.24 -28.82
N LYS A 169 -34.46 7.05 -28.87
CA LYS A 169 -33.48 6.96 -29.95
C LYS A 169 -32.75 5.61 -29.93
N ASN A 170 -32.63 5.01 -28.76
CA ASN A 170 -31.95 3.72 -28.58
C ASN A 170 -32.88 2.53 -28.87
N GLN A 171 -34.20 2.74 -29.01
CA GLN A 171 -35.17 1.64 -29.22
C GLN A 171 -34.87 0.80 -30.45
N PHE A 172 -34.33 1.42 -31.50
CA PHE A 172 -34.05 0.77 -32.77
C PHE A 172 -32.61 0.30 -32.94
N ASP A 173 -31.73 0.53 -31.91
CA ASP A 173 -30.37 0.02 -31.93
C ASP A 173 -30.36 -1.49 -31.66
N PRO A 174 -29.90 -2.33 -32.61
CA PRO A 174 -29.83 -3.77 -32.44
C PRO A 174 -28.91 -4.20 -31.28
N ASN A 175 -27.98 -3.34 -30.88
CA ASN A 175 -27.06 -3.60 -29.77
C ASN A 175 -27.59 -3.15 -28.40
N ARG A 176 -28.72 -2.44 -28.34
CA ARG A 176 -29.26 -1.86 -27.11
C ARG A 176 -29.32 -2.87 -25.95
N ASN A 177 -29.93 -4.02 -26.20
CA ASN A 177 -30.12 -5.04 -25.18
C ASN A 177 -28.77 -5.58 -24.66
N LYS A 178 -27.76 -5.71 -25.52
CA LYS A 178 -26.41 -6.13 -25.16
C LYS A 178 -25.72 -5.09 -24.32
N VAL A 179 -25.80 -3.81 -24.67
CA VAL A 179 -25.23 -2.69 -23.92
C VAL A 179 -25.88 -2.60 -22.54
N LEU A 180 -27.22 -2.65 -22.46
CA LEU A 180 -27.93 -2.65 -21.18
C LEU A 180 -27.54 -3.82 -20.31
N PHE A 181 -27.58 -5.03 -20.84
CA PHE A 181 -27.22 -6.23 -20.09
C PHE A 181 -25.79 -6.16 -19.53
N ASN A 182 -24.82 -5.76 -20.35
CA ASN A 182 -23.43 -5.64 -19.93
C ASN A 182 -23.27 -4.61 -18.81
N ASN A 183 -23.92 -3.46 -18.91
CA ASN A 183 -23.79 -2.41 -17.90
C ASN A 183 -24.54 -2.75 -16.60
N MET A 184 -25.68 -3.41 -16.69
CA MET A 184 -26.38 -3.96 -15.51
C MET A 184 -25.52 -5.01 -14.80
N MET A 185 -24.86 -5.90 -15.53
CA MET A 185 -23.95 -6.90 -14.96
C MET A 185 -22.72 -6.23 -14.29
N ARG A 186 -22.14 -5.22 -14.93
CA ARG A 186 -21.04 -4.45 -14.33
C ARG A 186 -21.46 -3.76 -13.03
N LEU A 187 -22.66 -3.15 -13.04
CA LEU A 187 -23.22 -2.50 -11.86
C LEU A 187 -23.44 -3.51 -10.72
N TRP A 188 -23.99 -4.67 -11.03
CA TRP A 188 -24.18 -5.74 -10.04
C TRP A 188 -22.85 -6.23 -9.46
N ILE A 189 -21.83 -6.46 -10.30
CA ILE A 189 -20.49 -6.83 -9.85
C ILE A 189 -19.89 -5.73 -8.95
N ALA A 190 -20.07 -4.46 -9.32
CA ALA A 190 -19.57 -3.34 -8.53
C ALA A 190 -20.19 -3.29 -7.12
N TYR A 191 -21.49 -3.51 -6.99
CA TYR A 191 -22.14 -3.62 -5.67
C TYR A 191 -21.65 -4.82 -4.88
N GLY A 192 -21.41 -5.98 -5.52
CA GLY A 192 -20.77 -7.12 -4.86
C GLY A 192 -19.37 -6.80 -4.31
N GLN A 193 -18.61 -5.96 -5.02
CA GLN A 193 -17.32 -5.48 -4.51
C GLN A 193 -17.46 -4.52 -3.33
N ILE A 194 -18.52 -3.70 -3.27
CA ILE A 194 -18.82 -2.87 -2.09
C ILE A 194 -19.14 -3.75 -0.88
N ASP A 195 -19.98 -4.77 -1.06
CA ASP A 195 -20.31 -5.72 0.02
C ASP A 195 -19.04 -6.41 0.58
N ASP A 196 -18.12 -6.80 -0.30
CA ASP A 196 -16.84 -7.39 0.10
C ASP A 196 -15.92 -6.38 0.79
N ALA A 197 -15.94 -5.12 0.37
CA ALA A 197 -15.22 -4.03 1.04
C ALA A 197 -15.77 -3.78 2.44
N GLU A 198 -17.08 -3.80 2.63
CA GLU A 198 -17.71 -3.63 3.94
C GLU A 198 -17.36 -4.78 4.89
N LYS A 199 -17.39 -6.02 4.41
CA LYS A 199 -16.94 -7.18 5.19
C LYS A 199 -15.47 -7.00 5.61
N ALA A 200 -14.60 -6.63 4.67
CA ALA A 200 -13.18 -6.40 4.96
C ALA A 200 -12.96 -5.27 5.98
N LYS A 201 -13.75 -4.19 5.92
CA LYS A 201 -13.73 -3.10 6.93
C LYS A 201 -14.16 -3.61 8.32
N ASN A 202 -15.23 -4.39 8.38
CA ASN A 202 -15.74 -4.97 9.62
C ASN A 202 -14.72 -5.93 10.25
N ASP A 203 -13.96 -6.66 9.42
CA ASP A 203 -12.85 -7.52 9.84
C ASP A 203 -11.57 -6.73 10.19
N GLY A 204 -11.57 -5.39 10.03
CA GLY A 204 -10.42 -4.54 10.28
C GLY A 204 -9.33 -4.62 9.21
N ILE A 205 -9.61 -5.24 8.05
CA ILE A 205 -8.66 -5.41 6.93
C ILE A 205 -8.84 -4.27 5.93
N ASN A 206 -8.66 -3.03 6.38
CA ASN A 206 -8.96 -1.81 5.61
C ASN A 206 -8.19 -1.70 4.29
N LYS A 207 -6.97 -2.23 4.22
CA LYS A 207 -6.20 -2.32 2.98
C LYS A 207 -6.95 -3.13 1.90
N THR A 208 -7.49 -4.28 2.27
CA THR A 208 -8.28 -5.13 1.36
C THR A 208 -9.57 -4.43 0.94
N ALA A 209 -10.23 -3.72 1.86
CA ALA A 209 -11.41 -2.92 1.53
C ALA A 209 -11.11 -1.88 0.43
N ILE A 210 -9.97 -1.19 0.49
CA ILE A 210 -9.55 -0.26 -0.57
C ILE A 210 -9.41 -0.95 -1.92
N PHE A 211 -8.87 -2.17 -1.99
CA PHE A 211 -8.78 -2.91 -3.25
C PHE A 211 -10.14 -3.24 -3.84
N HIS A 212 -11.09 -3.68 -3.02
CA HIS A 212 -12.47 -3.94 -3.46
C HIS A 212 -13.16 -2.66 -3.94
N LEU A 213 -13.05 -1.55 -3.21
CA LEU A 213 -13.61 -0.26 -3.62
C LEU A 213 -13.01 0.25 -4.92
N ARG A 214 -11.71 0.07 -5.15
CA ARG A 214 -11.06 0.40 -6.42
C ARG A 214 -11.57 -0.47 -7.58
N ALA A 215 -11.83 -1.76 -7.32
CA ALA A 215 -12.45 -2.64 -8.31
C ALA A 215 -13.87 -2.18 -8.66
N ALA A 216 -14.71 -1.90 -7.66
CA ALA A 216 -16.05 -1.35 -7.87
C ALA A 216 -16.02 -0.05 -8.68
N LYS A 217 -15.13 0.87 -8.35
CA LYS A 217 -14.90 2.13 -9.04
C LYS A 217 -14.47 1.94 -10.51
N THR A 218 -13.66 0.90 -10.78
CA THR A 218 -13.29 0.57 -12.16
C THR A 218 -14.50 0.19 -12.99
N TYR A 219 -15.42 -0.62 -12.45
CA TYR A 219 -16.66 -0.96 -13.13
C TYR A 219 -17.56 0.27 -13.31
N ALA A 220 -17.66 1.15 -12.32
CA ALA A 220 -18.41 2.40 -12.43
C ALA A 220 -17.88 3.28 -13.56
N ILE A 221 -16.56 3.45 -13.68
CA ILE A 221 -15.93 4.22 -14.75
C ILE A 221 -16.25 3.61 -16.14
N LEU A 222 -16.17 2.29 -16.26
CA LEU A 222 -16.49 1.60 -17.52
C LEU A 222 -17.94 1.85 -17.95
N ILE A 223 -18.89 1.84 -17.01
CA ILE A 223 -20.30 2.13 -17.28
C ILE A 223 -20.47 3.58 -17.75
N LEU A 224 -19.91 4.54 -16.99
CA LEU A 224 -20.04 5.96 -17.29
C LEU A 224 -19.42 6.33 -18.64
N GLU A 225 -18.25 5.77 -18.99
CA GLU A 225 -17.61 6.05 -20.27
C GLU A 225 -18.30 5.40 -21.46
N GLU A 226 -19.03 4.31 -21.27
CA GLU A 226 -19.81 3.67 -22.33
C GLU A 226 -21.15 4.38 -22.55
N LEU A 227 -21.85 4.77 -21.48
CA LEU A 227 -23.19 5.36 -21.55
C LEU A 227 -23.19 6.89 -21.64
N ASP A 228 -22.13 7.54 -21.18
CA ASP A 228 -21.99 9.00 -21.25
C ASP A 228 -20.65 9.38 -21.92
N PRO A 229 -20.70 9.58 -23.27
CA PRO A 229 -19.52 9.95 -24.04
C PRO A 229 -18.81 11.23 -23.55
N GLU A 230 -19.54 12.15 -22.90
CA GLU A 230 -18.99 13.37 -22.33
C GLU A 230 -18.15 13.10 -21.06
N SER A 231 -18.35 11.95 -20.42
CA SER A 231 -17.57 11.49 -19.26
C SER A 231 -16.21 10.91 -19.64
N ARG A 232 -15.97 10.65 -20.93
CA ARG A 232 -14.66 10.11 -21.38
C ARG A 232 -13.55 11.10 -21.06
N GLY A 233 -12.50 10.58 -20.44
CA GLY A 233 -11.35 11.38 -20.03
C GLY A 233 -11.48 12.12 -18.68
N LYS A 234 -12.68 12.22 -18.10
CA LYS A 234 -12.88 12.85 -16.78
C LYS A 234 -12.31 12.02 -15.62
N PHE A 235 -12.09 10.72 -15.83
CA PHE A 235 -11.70 9.77 -14.79
C PHE A 235 -10.25 9.29 -14.89
N GLU A 236 -9.38 10.00 -15.63
CA GLU A 236 -7.99 9.57 -15.85
C GLU A 236 -7.19 9.41 -14.54
N LEU A 237 -7.39 10.30 -13.56
CA LEU A 237 -6.77 10.17 -12.25
C LEU A 237 -7.22 8.88 -11.55
N HIS A 238 -8.51 8.60 -11.55
CA HIS A 238 -9.08 7.42 -10.92
C HIS A 238 -8.67 6.12 -11.63
N LYS A 239 -8.61 6.13 -12.95
CA LYS A 239 -8.07 5.01 -13.73
C LYS A 239 -6.60 4.77 -13.40
N ALA A 240 -5.80 5.80 -13.40
CA ALA A 240 -4.38 5.72 -13.08
C ALA A 240 -4.15 5.23 -11.64
N ASP A 241 -5.00 5.60 -10.70
CA ASP A 241 -4.96 5.11 -9.33
C ASP A 241 -5.39 3.63 -9.27
N ASN A 242 -6.44 3.24 -10.00
CA ASN A 242 -6.96 1.87 -10.00
C ASN A 242 -6.06 0.89 -10.76
N MET A 243 -5.42 1.34 -11.87
CA MET A 243 -4.57 0.51 -12.71
C MET A 243 -3.12 0.43 -12.18
N ASN A 244 -2.91 -0.31 -11.07
CA ASN A 244 -1.58 -0.80 -10.66
C ASN A 244 -0.50 0.23 -10.30
N ARG A 245 -0.78 1.49 -10.13
CA ARG A 245 0.22 2.38 -9.52
C ARG A 245 0.63 1.94 -8.12
N LEU A 246 -0.22 1.21 -7.42
CA LEU A 246 0.10 0.58 -6.14
C LEU A 246 1.12 -0.57 -6.28
N ALA A 247 1.19 -1.20 -7.44
CA ALA A 247 2.19 -2.22 -7.74
C ALA A 247 3.43 -1.64 -8.44
N ALA A 248 3.26 -0.52 -9.11
CA ALA A 248 4.29 0.14 -9.91
C ALA A 248 5.04 1.24 -9.15
N GLY A 249 5.07 1.22 -7.84
CA GLY A 249 5.92 2.11 -7.01
C GLY A 249 7.40 2.04 -7.41
N LYS A 250 7.66 2.30 -8.69
CA LYS A 250 8.95 2.41 -9.34
C LYS A 250 9.13 3.82 -9.84
#